data_2dd04aec1b4a12f77f80b96cdfadc2a0
#
_entry.id   2dd04aec1b4a12f77f80b96cdfadc2a0
#
_cell.length_a   1.000
_cell.length_b   1.000
_cell.length_c   1.000
_cell.angle_alpha   90.00
_cell.angle_beta   90.00
_cell.angle_gamma   90.00
#
_symmetry.space_group_name_H-M   'P 1'
#
loop_
_entity.id
_entity.type
_entity.pdbx_description
1 polymer ?
#
loop_
_entity_poly.entity_id
_entity_poly.type
_entity_poly.pdbx_seq_one_letter_code
_entity_poly.pdbx_strand_id
1 'polypeptide(L)'
;MDVAFTLNDFYGKLGLPIPENIGKDIGHFNVFNIAEYRTRLSKGEMRYDRRAYFKISLINGKNRVEYADKVIHIDNKALLFASPKIPYNYLPQEDDQSGFFCVFTESFLSKDKSGVILETLPIFHPGGYPVLSLSNDEYPEVEQLFVKMEKEISSDYPFKFDLIRAYVIELLHMGQKLHPVQPNEGGKNAAVRITDMFVELLERQFPINTPAQRLMLKTANDFAEQLAVHPNHLNKVLKGTTGNTTTEIIHSRIVEEAKLLLNGTDWNISEIAFSLGFEEVAHFSNFFKKRADQSPLKFRSAVKI
;
A
#
# COMPACT_ATOMS: atom_id res chain seq x y z
N MET A 1 -4.56 20.41 -0.29
CA MET A 1 -5.58 19.39 -0.64
C MET A 1 -4.94 18.06 -0.32
N ASP A 2 -5.64 17.19 0.40
CA ASP A 2 -5.15 15.85 0.69
C ASP A 2 -4.94 15.07 -0.62
N VAL A 3 -3.72 14.62 -0.84
CA VAL A 3 -3.33 13.86 -2.04
C VAL A 3 -3.80 12.39 -1.96
N ALA A 4 -4.46 12.00 -0.87
CA ALA A 4 -4.91 10.64 -0.65
C ALA A 4 -6.36 10.42 -1.09
N PHE A 5 -6.61 9.32 -1.79
CA PHE A 5 -7.95 8.84 -2.13
C PHE A 5 -8.68 8.40 -0.86
N THR A 6 -9.65 9.20 -0.44
CA THR A 6 -10.36 9.04 0.83
C THR A 6 -11.42 7.95 0.78
N LEU A 7 -11.98 7.57 1.93
CA LEU A 7 -13.16 6.71 1.98
C LEU A 7 -14.36 7.36 1.27
N ASN A 8 -14.53 8.68 1.36
CA ASN A 8 -15.58 9.40 0.65
C ASN A 8 -15.44 9.21 -0.87
N ASP A 9 -14.23 9.35 -1.41
CA ASP A 9 -13.95 9.14 -2.83
C ASP A 9 -14.22 7.68 -3.24
N PHE A 10 -13.85 6.74 -2.37
CA PHE A 10 -14.09 5.31 -2.59
C PHE A 10 -15.58 4.98 -2.68
N TYR A 11 -16.37 5.42 -1.70
CA TYR A 11 -17.83 5.19 -1.71
C TYR A 11 -18.51 5.94 -2.85
N GLY A 12 -18.09 7.18 -3.13
CA GLY A 12 -18.57 7.96 -4.27
C GLY A 12 -18.34 7.25 -5.60
N LYS A 13 -17.17 6.63 -5.79
CA LYS A 13 -16.86 5.83 -7.00
C LYS A 13 -17.74 4.58 -7.12
N LEU A 14 -18.11 3.97 -6.01
CA LEU A 14 -19.04 2.83 -5.98
C LEU A 14 -20.51 3.27 -6.10
N GLY A 15 -20.81 4.57 -6.02
CA GLY A 15 -22.17 5.11 -5.96
C GLY A 15 -22.92 4.68 -4.70
N LEU A 16 -22.22 4.52 -3.60
CA LEU A 16 -22.73 4.09 -2.30
C LEU A 16 -22.61 5.22 -1.27
N PRO A 17 -23.59 5.38 -0.37
CA PRO A 17 -23.44 6.25 0.79
C PRO A 17 -22.41 5.65 1.77
N ILE A 18 -21.68 6.49 2.47
CA ILE A 18 -20.88 6.03 3.61
C ILE A 18 -21.84 5.58 4.70
N PRO A 19 -21.68 4.37 5.27
CA PRO A 19 -22.54 3.90 6.34
C PRO A 19 -22.51 4.86 7.54
N GLU A 20 -23.66 5.38 7.95
CA GLU A 20 -23.78 6.37 9.03
C GLU A 20 -23.40 5.86 10.41
N ASN A 21 -23.44 4.53 10.61
CA ASN A 21 -23.27 3.87 11.91
C ASN A 21 -21.82 3.65 12.34
N ILE A 22 -20.86 4.22 11.62
CA ILE A 22 -19.46 4.11 12.00
C ILE A 22 -19.12 5.28 12.92
N GLY A 23 -19.35 5.09 14.20
CA GLY A 23 -18.96 6.05 15.24
C GLY A 23 -17.46 6.33 15.16
N LYS A 24 -17.07 7.59 15.42
CA LYS A 24 -15.67 8.04 15.39
C LYS A 24 -14.75 7.16 16.27
N ASP A 25 -15.30 6.53 17.30
CA ASP A 25 -14.55 5.70 18.25
C ASP A 25 -14.27 4.27 17.75
N ILE A 26 -15.10 3.75 16.83
CA ILE A 26 -14.97 2.37 16.32
C ILE A 26 -14.00 2.31 15.14
N GLY A 27 -13.88 3.39 14.39
CA GLY A 27 -13.20 3.41 13.09
C GLY A 27 -14.10 2.86 11.97
N HIS A 28 -13.55 2.74 10.77
CA HIS A 28 -14.29 2.27 9.60
C HIS A 28 -13.93 0.84 9.24
N PHE A 29 -14.94 0.02 8.95
CA PHE A 29 -14.82 -1.28 8.31
C PHE A 29 -15.99 -1.52 7.35
N ASN A 30 -15.71 -2.08 6.19
CA ASN A 30 -16.75 -2.65 5.31
C ASN A 30 -16.15 -3.78 4.45
N VAL A 31 -17.02 -4.68 3.98
CA VAL A 31 -16.68 -5.81 3.12
C VAL A 31 -17.58 -5.83 1.89
N PHE A 32 -17.03 -6.28 0.75
CA PHE A 32 -17.67 -6.23 -0.54
C PHE A 32 -17.40 -7.51 -1.33
N ASN A 33 -18.43 -8.03 -1.99
CA ASN A 33 -18.31 -9.08 -2.99
C ASN A 33 -17.93 -8.45 -4.33
N ILE A 34 -16.83 -8.89 -4.95
CA ILE A 34 -16.33 -8.31 -6.21
C ILE A 34 -17.35 -8.46 -7.34
N ALA A 35 -18.05 -9.60 -7.42
CA ALA A 35 -19.03 -9.85 -8.45
C ALA A 35 -20.20 -8.84 -8.45
N GLU A 36 -20.62 -8.38 -7.27
CA GLU A 36 -21.71 -7.40 -7.14
C GLU A 36 -21.33 -5.99 -7.59
N TYR A 37 -20.08 -5.62 -7.43
CA TYR A 37 -19.56 -4.27 -7.75
C TYR A 37 -18.75 -4.23 -9.04
N ARG A 38 -18.65 -5.34 -9.76
CA ARG A 38 -17.82 -5.50 -10.96
C ARG A 38 -18.05 -4.41 -11.99
N THR A 39 -19.30 -4.15 -12.37
CA THR A 39 -19.65 -3.12 -13.37
C THR A 39 -19.32 -1.70 -12.93
N ARG A 40 -19.24 -1.45 -11.63
CA ARG A 40 -18.89 -0.14 -11.05
C ARG A 40 -17.37 0.00 -10.88
N LEU A 41 -16.68 -1.09 -10.57
CA LEU A 41 -15.23 -1.14 -10.40
C LEU A 41 -14.48 -1.14 -11.75
N SER A 42 -15.06 -1.74 -12.81
CA SER A 42 -14.44 -1.83 -14.15
C SER A 42 -14.53 -0.53 -14.97
N LYS A 43 -15.42 0.40 -14.64
CA LYS A 43 -15.64 1.65 -15.39
C LYS A 43 -14.62 2.76 -15.14
N GLY A 44 -13.57 2.50 -14.43
CA GLY A 44 -12.50 3.47 -14.25
C GLY A 44 -11.23 2.76 -13.80
N GLU A 45 -10.15 2.98 -14.52
CA GLU A 45 -8.84 2.62 -14.04
C GLU A 45 -8.71 3.09 -12.58
N MET A 46 -8.39 2.17 -11.67
CA MET A 46 -7.98 2.60 -10.34
C MET A 46 -6.62 3.28 -10.53
N ARG A 47 -6.66 4.62 -10.53
CA ARG A 47 -5.46 5.44 -10.66
C ARG A 47 -4.42 5.00 -9.63
N TYR A 48 -3.18 5.21 -9.99
CA TYR A 48 -2.07 5.07 -9.06
C TYR A 48 -2.21 6.16 -7.98
N ASP A 49 -2.93 5.82 -6.90
CA ASP A 49 -3.28 6.74 -5.81
C ASP A 49 -2.90 6.17 -4.45
N ARG A 50 -2.52 7.06 -3.54
CA ARG A 50 -2.42 6.74 -2.12
C ARG A 50 -3.83 6.68 -1.53
N ARG A 51 -4.14 5.63 -0.80
CA ARG A 51 -5.44 5.47 -0.12
C ARG A 51 -5.34 5.84 1.34
N ALA A 52 -6.38 6.44 1.90
CA ALA A 52 -6.45 6.76 3.32
C ALA A 52 -6.96 5.59 4.18
N TYR A 53 -6.90 4.35 3.67
CA TYR A 53 -7.43 3.16 4.32
C TYR A 53 -6.64 1.91 3.93
N PHE A 54 -6.68 0.91 4.79
CA PHE A 54 -6.20 -0.44 4.49
C PHE A 54 -7.23 -1.19 3.63
N LYS A 55 -6.74 -2.05 2.76
CA LYS A 55 -7.59 -2.94 1.97
C LYS A 55 -6.97 -4.33 1.91
N ILE A 56 -7.79 -5.36 2.12
CA ILE A 56 -7.42 -6.75 1.89
C ILE A 56 -8.36 -7.30 0.83
N SER A 57 -7.82 -7.91 -0.23
CA SER A 57 -8.62 -8.45 -1.34
C SER A 57 -8.31 -9.92 -1.56
N LEU A 58 -9.34 -10.75 -1.53
CA LEU A 58 -9.33 -12.10 -2.06
C LEU A 58 -9.73 -12.04 -3.52
N ILE A 59 -8.85 -12.44 -4.40
CA ILE A 59 -8.97 -12.28 -5.85
C ILE A 59 -9.03 -13.66 -6.49
N ASN A 60 -9.96 -13.84 -7.43
CA ASN A 60 -10.00 -14.95 -8.34
C ASN A 60 -10.20 -14.40 -9.75
N GLY A 61 -9.18 -14.58 -10.61
CA GLY A 61 -9.12 -14.04 -11.97
C GLY A 61 -7.77 -13.40 -12.26
N LYS A 62 -7.50 -13.11 -13.55
CA LYS A 62 -6.23 -12.52 -13.99
C LYS A 62 -6.20 -11.03 -13.74
N ASN A 63 -5.13 -10.59 -13.08
CA ASN A 63 -4.95 -9.20 -12.71
C ASN A 63 -3.49 -8.77 -12.81
N ARG A 64 -3.26 -7.47 -12.90
CA ARG A 64 -1.96 -6.84 -12.84
C ARG A 64 -1.97 -5.78 -11.74
N VAL A 65 -1.01 -5.88 -10.82
CA VAL A 65 -0.81 -4.90 -9.76
C VAL A 65 0.51 -4.19 -10.03
N GLU A 66 0.44 -2.88 -10.20
CA GLU A 66 1.62 -2.05 -10.49
C GLU A 66 1.97 -1.23 -9.26
N TYR A 67 3.19 -1.41 -8.79
CA TYR A 67 3.88 -0.54 -7.84
C TYR A 67 4.87 0.34 -8.58
N ALA A 68 5.49 1.29 -7.91
CA ALA A 68 6.47 2.15 -8.56
C ALA A 68 7.72 1.41 -9.04
N ASP A 69 8.10 0.37 -8.30
CA ASP A 69 9.34 -0.41 -8.48
C ASP A 69 9.13 -1.78 -9.13
N LYS A 70 7.89 -2.27 -9.17
CA LYS A 70 7.59 -3.62 -9.66
C LYS A 70 6.17 -3.74 -10.21
N VAL A 71 6.00 -4.72 -11.09
CA VAL A 71 4.70 -5.18 -11.58
C VAL A 71 4.52 -6.62 -11.14
N ILE A 72 3.38 -6.92 -10.52
CA ILE A 72 3.02 -8.27 -10.09
C ILE A 72 1.83 -8.74 -10.93
N HIS A 73 1.98 -9.88 -11.58
CA HIS A 73 0.91 -10.55 -12.29
C HIS A 73 0.22 -11.55 -11.36
N ILE A 74 -1.10 -11.50 -11.35
CA ILE A 74 -1.96 -12.47 -10.66
C ILE A 74 -2.63 -13.29 -11.75
N ASP A 75 -2.26 -14.56 -11.84
CA ASP A 75 -2.76 -15.43 -12.91
C ASP A 75 -4.07 -16.12 -12.54
N ASN A 76 -4.37 -16.26 -11.23
CA ASN A 76 -5.56 -16.96 -10.76
C ASN A 76 -5.98 -16.45 -9.36
N LYS A 77 -5.75 -17.23 -8.32
CA LYS A 77 -6.18 -16.99 -6.93
C LYS A 77 -5.08 -16.30 -6.13
N ALA A 78 -5.42 -15.19 -5.49
CA ALA A 78 -4.47 -14.45 -4.69
C ALA A 78 -5.13 -13.70 -3.53
N LEU A 79 -4.32 -13.44 -2.50
CA LEU A 79 -4.64 -12.53 -1.41
C LEU A 79 -3.74 -11.30 -1.54
N LEU A 80 -4.35 -10.12 -1.62
CA LEU A 80 -3.65 -8.85 -1.77
C LEU A 80 -3.87 -7.98 -0.53
N PHE A 81 -2.77 -7.49 0.04
CA PHE A 81 -2.76 -6.55 1.16
C PHE A 81 -2.30 -5.17 0.70
N ALA A 82 -3.08 -4.16 1.00
CA ALA A 82 -2.77 -2.78 0.64
C ALA A 82 -2.88 -1.87 1.86
N SER A 83 -1.85 -1.06 2.07
CA SER A 83 -1.76 -0.07 3.14
C SER A 83 -1.85 1.35 2.60
N PRO A 84 -2.20 2.34 3.44
CA PRO A 84 -2.18 3.74 3.07
C PRO A 84 -0.81 4.26 2.64
N LYS A 85 0.27 3.60 3.08
CA LYS A 85 1.65 4.03 2.84
C LYS A 85 2.18 3.65 1.47
N ILE A 86 1.64 2.58 0.85
CA ILE A 86 2.15 2.01 -0.40
C ILE A 86 1.11 2.22 -1.51
N PRO A 87 1.31 3.19 -2.40
CA PRO A 87 0.43 3.40 -3.53
C PRO A 87 0.60 2.29 -4.57
N TYR A 88 -0.48 1.92 -5.20
CA TYR A 88 -0.50 0.91 -6.27
C TYR A 88 -1.63 1.17 -7.26
N ASN A 89 -1.44 0.66 -8.48
CA ASN A 89 -2.48 0.59 -9.49
C ASN A 89 -2.93 -0.87 -9.62
N TYR A 90 -4.26 -1.09 -9.66
CA TYR A 90 -4.84 -2.41 -9.81
C TYR A 90 -5.62 -2.47 -11.13
N LEU A 91 -5.21 -3.39 -12.00
CA LEU A 91 -5.70 -3.51 -13.37
C LEU A 91 -6.23 -4.93 -13.62
N PRO A 92 -7.56 -5.13 -13.61
CA PRO A 92 -8.15 -6.36 -14.07
C PRO A 92 -7.75 -6.64 -15.53
N GLN A 93 -7.38 -7.87 -15.83
CA GLN A 93 -6.95 -8.29 -17.17
C GLN A 93 -8.02 -9.09 -17.91
N GLU A 94 -9.08 -9.50 -17.23
CA GLU A 94 -10.24 -10.21 -17.79
C GLU A 94 -11.51 -9.74 -17.08
N ASP A 95 -12.64 -9.97 -17.74
CA ASP A 95 -13.94 -9.54 -17.22
C ASP A 95 -14.48 -10.47 -16.14
N ASP A 96 -14.10 -11.72 -16.08
CA ASP A 96 -14.58 -12.70 -15.10
C ASP A 96 -13.79 -12.65 -13.80
N GLN A 97 -14.07 -11.60 -13.02
CA GLN A 97 -13.46 -11.35 -11.72
C GLN A 97 -14.41 -11.76 -10.59
N SER A 98 -13.91 -12.49 -9.61
CA SER A 98 -14.69 -12.86 -8.41
C SER A 98 -13.84 -12.79 -7.15
N GLY A 99 -14.47 -12.99 -6.00
CA GLY A 99 -13.84 -12.90 -4.69
C GLY A 99 -14.43 -11.79 -3.85
N PHE A 100 -13.66 -11.33 -2.87
CA PHE A 100 -14.08 -10.34 -1.89
C PHE A 100 -12.99 -9.31 -1.65
N PHE A 101 -13.38 -8.17 -1.09
CA PHE A 101 -12.41 -7.29 -0.45
C PHE A 101 -13.03 -6.59 0.76
N CYS A 102 -12.22 -6.28 1.75
CA CYS A 102 -12.60 -5.40 2.84
C CYS A 102 -11.73 -4.15 2.86
N VAL A 103 -12.30 -3.07 3.37
CA VAL A 103 -11.63 -1.80 3.61
C VAL A 103 -11.80 -1.41 5.08
N PHE A 104 -10.73 -0.90 5.70
CA PHE A 104 -10.78 -0.46 7.09
C PHE A 104 -9.76 0.63 7.38
N THR A 105 -10.06 1.45 8.39
CA THR A 105 -9.13 2.46 8.88
C THR A 105 -8.19 1.88 9.94
N GLU A 106 -7.08 2.54 10.18
CA GLU A 106 -6.16 2.20 11.26
C GLU A 106 -6.87 2.21 12.64
N SER A 107 -7.77 3.17 12.87
CA SER A 107 -8.55 3.28 14.10
C SER A 107 -9.48 2.09 14.36
N PHE A 108 -9.88 1.35 13.31
CA PHE A 108 -10.66 0.11 13.45
C PHE A 108 -9.84 -1.01 14.08
N LEU A 109 -8.56 -1.13 13.69
CA LEU A 109 -7.60 -2.14 14.17
C LEU A 109 -6.51 -1.54 15.07
N SER A 110 -6.79 -0.43 15.77
CA SER A 110 -5.80 0.17 16.66
C SER A 110 -5.31 -0.83 17.70
N LYS A 111 -4.06 -0.67 18.16
CA LYS A 111 -3.40 -1.55 19.14
C LYS A 111 -4.26 -1.81 20.38
N ASP A 112 -4.92 -0.78 20.89
CA ASP A 112 -5.77 -0.87 22.09
C ASP A 112 -7.00 -1.76 21.89
N LYS A 113 -7.46 -1.92 20.64
CA LYS A 113 -8.63 -2.73 20.28
C LYS A 113 -8.28 -4.13 19.80
N SER A 114 -7.14 -4.29 19.16
CA SER A 114 -6.75 -5.52 18.47
C SER A 114 -5.50 -6.21 19.02
N GLY A 115 -4.69 -5.48 19.78
CA GLY A 115 -3.35 -5.93 20.19
C GLY A 115 -2.33 -5.95 19.04
N VAL A 116 -2.76 -5.66 17.81
CA VAL A 116 -1.91 -5.67 16.59
C VAL A 116 -1.48 -4.25 16.23
N ILE A 117 -0.22 -4.09 15.89
CA ILE A 117 0.31 -2.87 15.28
C ILE A 117 0.48 -3.16 13.78
N LEU A 118 -0.44 -2.64 12.96
CA LEU A 118 -0.47 -2.90 11.51
C LEU A 118 0.86 -2.58 10.83
N GLU A 119 1.51 -1.50 11.27
CA GLU A 119 2.77 -1.03 10.72
C GLU A 119 3.94 -1.98 10.98
N THR A 120 3.84 -2.89 11.94
CA THR A 120 4.89 -3.88 12.24
C THR A 120 4.71 -5.17 11.45
N LEU A 121 3.62 -5.32 10.71
CA LEU A 121 3.36 -6.53 9.93
C LEU A 121 4.12 -6.49 8.60
N PRO A 122 4.96 -7.49 8.30
CA PRO A 122 5.77 -7.54 7.06
C PRO A 122 4.96 -7.37 5.76
N ILE A 123 3.70 -7.81 5.75
CA ILE A 123 2.80 -7.69 4.59
C ILE A 123 2.45 -6.23 4.23
N PHE A 124 2.61 -5.29 5.17
CA PHE A 124 2.36 -3.86 4.95
C PHE A 124 3.64 -3.02 4.85
N HIS A 125 4.82 -3.65 4.91
CA HIS A 125 6.09 -2.93 4.76
C HIS A 125 6.41 -2.64 3.29
N PRO A 126 7.02 -1.48 2.99
CA PRO A 126 7.69 -1.25 1.73
C PRO A 126 8.73 -2.36 1.46
N GLY A 127 8.67 -2.98 0.30
CA GLY A 127 9.51 -4.15 0.00
C GLY A 127 8.99 -5.50 0.50
N GLY A 128 7.87 -5.52 1.23
CA GLY A 128 7.19 -6.75 1.62
C GLY A 128 6.49 -7.46 0.44
N TYR A 129 5.74 -8.50 0.76
CA TYR A 129 5.02 -9.32 -0.21
C TYR A 129 3.51 -9.00 -0.14
N PRO A 130 3.06 -7.93 -0.82
CA PRO A 130 1.67 -7.49 -0.72
C PRO A 130 0.69 -8.38 -1.48
N VAL A 131 1.19 -9.28 -2.33
CA VAL A 131 0.38 -10.24 -3.12
C VAL A 131 0.89 -11.64 -2.85
N LEU A 132 -0.02 -12.52 -2.42
CA LEU A 132 0.25 -13.92 -2.08
C LEU A 132 -0.62 -14.80 -2.95
N SER A 133 -0.02 -15.70 -3.73
CA SER A 133 -0.76 -16.70 -4.48
C SER A 133 -1.37 -17.73 -3.53
N LEU A 134 -2.62 -18.12 -3.81
CA LEU A 134 -3.35 -19.12 -3.04
C LEU A 134 -3.51 -20.41 -3.84
N SER A 135 -3.31 -21.54 -3.18
CA SER A 135 -3.68 -22.84 -3.71
C SER A 135 -5.20 -23.03 -3.76
N ASN A 136 -5.65 -24.12 -4.39
CA ASN A 136 -7.07 -24.48 -4.43
C ASN A 136 -7.65 -24.83 -3.04
N ASP A 137 -6.81 -25.28 -2.13
CA ASP A 137 -7.23 -25.62 -0.77
C ASP A 137 -7.24 -24.40 0.16
N GLU A 138 -6.30 -23.45 -0.02
CA GLU A 138 -6.22 -22.24 0.80
C GLU A 138 -7.30 -21.20 0.45
N TYR A 139 -7.69 -21.10 -0.81
CA TYR A 139 -8.68 -20.12 -1.25
C TYR A 139 -10.02 -20.24 -0.50
N PRO A 140 -10.64 -21.42 -0.37
CA PRO A 140 -11.90 -21.58 0.36
C PRO A 140 -11.79 -21.22 1.86
N GLU A 141 -10.64 -21.48 2.50
CA GLU A 141 -10.42 -21.11 3.90
C GLU A 141 -10.44 -19.59 4.08
N VAL A 142 -9.75 -18.86 3.18
CA VAL A 142 -9.76 -17.41 3.19
C VAL A 142 -11.15 -16.86 2.84
N GLU A 143 -11.81 -17.44 1.85
CA GLU A 143 -13.17 -17.04 1.43
C GLU A 143 -14.17 -17.12 2.58
N GLN A 144 -14.09 -18.17 3.39
CA GLN A 144 -14.97 -18.33 4.56
C GLN A 144 -14.86 -17.16 5.54
N LEU A 145 -13.69 -16.57 5.73
CA LEU A 145 -13.52 -15.40 6.59
C LEU A 145 -14.26 -14.19 6.03
N PHE A 146 -14.20 -13.96 4.72
CA PHE A 146 -14.94 -12.87 4.09
C PHE A 146 -16.45 -13.08 4.17
N VAL A 147 -16.93 -14.30 3.95
CA VAL A 147 -18.36 -14.65 4.10
C VAL A 147 -18.84 -14.45 5.54
N LYS A 148 -18.02 -14.81 6.54
CA LYS A 148 -18.31 -14.52 7.94
C LYS A 148 -18.39 -13.02 8.21
N MET A 149 -17.45 -12.21 7.69
CA MET A 149 -17.47 -10.75 7.84
C MET A 149 -18.72 -10.13 7.19
N GLU A 150 -19.09 -10.58 5.98
CA GLU A 150 -20.27 -10.11 5.25
C GLU A 150 -21.57 -10.42 6.01
N LYS A 151 -21.69 -11.62 6.54
CA LYS A 151 -22.82 -11.99 7.39
C LYS A 151 -22.86 -11.18 8.69
N GLU A 152 -21.72 -11.01 9.31
CA GLU A 152 -21.65 -10.37 10.62
C GLU A 152 -21.90 -8.86 10.55
N ILE A 153 -21.44 -8.17 9.52
CA ILE A 153 -21.66 -6.72 9.38
C ILE A 153 -23.15 -6.36 9.30
N SER A 154 -23.95 -7.28 8.76
CA SER A 154 -25.41 -7.14 8.62
C SER A 154 -26.18 -7.67 9.84
N SER A 155 -25.51 -8.23 10.86
CA SER A 155 -26.16 -8.78 12.05
C SER A 155 -26.56 -7.69 13.04
N ASP A 156 -27.50 -8.05 13.93
CA ASP A 156 -27.91 -7.19 15.04
C ASP A 156 -27.07 -7.44 16.31
N TYR A 157 -26.00 -8.25 16.23
CA TYR A 157 -25.16 -8.55 17.37
C TYR A 157 -24.44 -7.30 17.90
N PRO A 158 -24.59 -6.94 19.18
CA PRO A 158 -24.04 -5.69 19.73
C PRO A 158 -22.50 -5.59 19.63
N PHE A 159 -21.78 -6.72 19.67
CA PHE A 159 -20.33 -6.80 19.61
C PHE A 159 -19.81 -7.27 18.24
N LYS A 160 -20.60 -7.10 17.17
CA LYS A 160 -20.24 -7.54 15.82
C LYS A 160 -18.90 -6.99 15.33
N PHE A 161 -18.56 -5.75 15.68
CA PHE A 161 -17.29 -5.17 15.25
C PHE A 161 -16.09 -5.78 15.98
N ASP A 162 -16.25 -6.30 17.20
CA ASP A 162 -15.18 -7.02 17.89
C ASP A 162 -14.93 -8.37 17.21
N LEU A 163 -16.01 -9.06 16.84
CA LEU A 163 -15.93 -10.31 16.09
C LEU A 163 -15.32 -10.11 14.68
N ILE A 164 -15.72 -9.05 13.99
CA ILE A 164 -15.14 -8.70 12.68
C ILE A 164 -13.64 -8.41 12.81
N ARG A 165 -13.20 -7.70 13.86
CA ARG A 165 -11.75 -7.48 14.11
C ARG A 165 -11.01 -8.81 14.27
N ALA A 166 -11.58 -9.78 14.99
CA ALA A 166 -10.98 -11.10 15.12
C ALA A 166 -10.81 -11.79 13.76
N TYR A 167 -11.81 -11.72 12.89
CA TYR A 167 -11.70 -12.28 11.53
C TYR A 167 -10.63 -11.55 10.68
N VAL A 168 -10.53 -10.23 10.78
CA VAL A 168 -9.47 -9.48 10.08
C VAL A 168 -8.09 -9.86 10.61
N ILE A 169 -7.93 -10.03 11.93
CA ILE A 169 -6.67 -10.46 12.54
C ILE A 169 -6.30 -11.87 12.07
N GLU A 170 -7.25 -12.80 12.03
CA GLU A 170 -7.05 -14.14 11.50
C GLU A 170 -6.56 -14.09 10.05
N LEU A 171 -7.21 -13.28 9.20
CA LEU A 171 -6.85 -13.07 7.80
C LEU A 171 -5.42 -12.52 7.65
N LEU A 172 -5.01 -11.57 8.48
CA LEU A 172 -3.65 -11.02 8.51
C LEU A 172 -2.62 -12.10 8.85
N HIS A 173 -2.91 -12.93 9.85
CA HIS A 173 -2.02 -14.03 10.24
C HIS A 173 -1.98 -15.15 9.21
N MET A 174 -3.09 -15.46 8.54
CA MET A 174 -3.09 -16.40 7.41
C MET A 174 -2.16 -15.91 6.31
N GLY A 175 -2.26 -14.64 5.92
CA GLY A 175 -1.37 -14.05 4.94
C GLY A 175 0.11 -14.13 5.34
N GLN A 176 0.44 -13.92 6.60
CA GLN A 176 1.82 -14.06 7.08
C GLN A 176 2.32 -15.52 7.06
N LYS A 177 1.45 -16.49 7.31
CA LYS A 177 1.80 -17.93 7.23
C LYS A 177 2.07 -18.39 5.80
N LEU A 178 1.36 -17.84 4.82
CA LEU A 178 1.57 -18.14 3.39
C LEU A 178 2.94 -17.70 2.89
N HIS A 179 3.52 -16.70 3.53
CA HIS A 179 4.89 -16.25 3.28
C HIS A 179 5.64 -16.10 4.61
N PRO A 180 6.04 -17.20 5.25
CA PRO A 180 6.70 -17.13 6.53
C PRO A 180 8.01 -16.34 6.40
N VAL A 181 8.02 -15.15 6.98
CA VAL A 181 9.28 -14.51 7.36
C VAL A 181 9.91 -15.47 8.36
N GLN A 182 11.03 -16.11 8.02
CA GLN A 182 11.73 -17.01 8.94
C GLN A 182 11.96 -16.25 10.25
N PRO A 183 11.41 -16.72 11.38
CA PRO A 183 11.78 -16.15 12.66
C PRO A 183 13.28 -16.39 12.82
N ASN A 184 14.07 -15.33 12.76
CA ASN A 184 15.45 -15.42 13.20
C ASN A 184 15.41 -15.78 14.68
N GLU A 185 15.71 -17.03 15.00
CA GLU A 185 15.91 -17.52 16.35
C GLU A 185 16.99 -16.65 17.02
N GLY A 186 16.57 -15.94 18.05
CA GLY A 186 17.45 -15.13 18.89
C GLY A 186 17.50 -13.65 18.54
N GLY A 187 16.66 -12.86 19.20
CA GLY A 187 16.68 -11.41 19.31
C GLY A 187 16.70 -10.69 17.97
N LYS A 188 15.93 -9.62 17.80
CA LYS A 188 15.90 -8.81 16.56
C LYS A 188 17.33 -8.66 16.03
N ASN A 189 17.66 -9.40 14.97
CA ASN A 189 19.00 -9.35 14.36
C ASN A 189 19.31 -7.88 14.05
N ALA A 190 20.51 -7.43 14.36
CA ALA A 190 20.94 -6.06 14.12
C ALA A 190 20.60 -5.58 12.68
N ALA A 191 20.64 -6.51 11.71
CA ALA A 191 20.24 -6.26 10.33
C ALA A 191 18.76 -5.88 10.19
N VAL A 192 17.85 -6.59 10.83
CA VAL A 192 16.40 -6.28 10.81
C VAL A 192 16.14 -4.92 11.46
N ARG A 193 16.77 -4.65 12.61
CA ARG A 193 16.65 -3.34 13.27
C ARG A 193 17.12 -2.18 12.40
N ILE A 194 18.28 -2.32 11.73
CA ILE A 194 18.79 -1.30 10.82
C ILE A 194 17.83 -1.09 9.65
N THR A 195 17.26 -2.18 9.11
CA THR A 195 16.26 -2.11 8.03
C THR A 195 15.01 -1.37 8.48
N ASP A 196 14.45 -1.71 9.65
CA ASP A 196 13.26 -1.06 10.20
C ASP A 196 13.51 0.43 10.45
N MET A 197 14.64 0.79 11.05
CA MET A 197 15.03 2.18 11.29
C MET A 197 15.21 2.96 9.98
N PHE A 198 15.81 2.34 8.96
CA PHE A 198 15.96 2.96 7.64
C PHE A 198 14.60 3.22 6.98
N VAL A 199 13.71 2.23 6.97
CA VAL A 199 12.36 2.35 6.41
C VAL A 199 11.57 3.44 7.14
N GLU A 200 11.59 3.44 8.47
CA GLU A 200 10.94 4.47 9.27
C GLU A 200 11.47 5.88 8.94
N LEU A 201 12.78 6.03 8.85
CA LEU A 201 13.43 7.31 8.53
C LEU A 201 13.10 7.78 7.11
N LEU A 202 13.02 6.85 6.15
CA LEU A 202 12.62 7.13 4.77
C LEU A 202 11.14 7.59 4.72
N GLU A 203 10.24 6.85 5.35
CA GLU A 203 8.79 7.14 5.30
C GLU A 203 8.40 8.40 6.09
N ARG A 204 9.15 8.81 7.10
CA ARG A 204 8.91 10.08 7.83
C ARG A 204 9.00 11.32 6.95
N GLN A 205 9.67 11.25 5.80
CA GLN A 205 9.78 12.35 4.86
C GLN A 205 8.54 12.51 3.96
N PHE A 206 7.63 11.56 3.99
CA PHE A 206 6.44 11.49 3.14
C PHE A 206 5.15 11.45 3.98
N PRO A 207 4.02 11.90 3.42
CA PRO A 207 3.83 12.48 2.08
C PRO A 207 4.36 13.91 1.96
N ILE A 208 4.65 14.32 0.72
CA ILE A 208 4.90 15.73 0.39
C ILE A 208 3.55 16.42 0.19
N ASN A 209 3.14 17.28 1.13
CA ASN A 209 1.81 17.90 1.14
C ASN A 209 1.78 19.31 0.59
N THR A 210 2.93 19.98 0.48
CA THR A 210 3.04 21.35 -0.04
C THR A 210 4.25 21.50 -0.96
N PRO A 211 4.20 22.40 -1.97
CA PRO A 211 5.35 22.65 -2.84
C PRO A 211 6.57 23.21 -2.11
N ALA A 212 6.35 23.83 -0.94
CA ALA A 212 7.43 24.38 -0.10
C ALA A 212 8.15 23.32 0.75
N GLN A 213 7.53 22.16 0.96
CA GLN A 213 8.15 21.04 1.65
C GLN A 213 9.27 20.47 0.77
N ARG A 214 10.41 20.14 1.37
CA ARG A 214 11.56 19.60 0.63
C ARG A 214 12.04 18.31 1.24
N LEU A 215 12.25 17.32 0.38
CA LEU A 215 12.89 16.06 0.75
C LEU A 215 14.37 16.34 1.13
N MET A 216 14.74 15.96 2.34
CA MET A 216 16.07 16.26 2.90
C MET A 216 17.06 15.11 2.69
N LEU A 217 16.64 13.87 2.97
CA LEU A 217 17.50 12.69 2.85
C LEU A 217 17.22 12.01 1.48
N LYS A 218 18.23 12.00 0.61
CA LYS A 218 18.09 11.55 -0.78
C LYS A 218 19.10 10.49 -1.18
N THR A 219 20.18 10.35 -0.44
CA THR A 219 21.30 9.46 -0.77
C THR A 219 21.54 8.42 0.30
N ALA A 220 22.17 7.30 -0.06
CA ALA A 220 22.59 6.30 0.90
C ALA A 220 23.48 6.86 2.01
N ASN A 221 24.29 7.88 1.71
CA ASN A 221 25.14 8.54 2.70
C ASN A 221 24.31 9.33 3.71
N ASP A 222 23.29 10.08 3.28
CA ASP A 222 22.42 10.84 4.17
C ASP A 222 21.76 9.93 5.21
N PHE A 223 21.23 8.79 4.77
CA PHE A 223 20.61 7.82 5.66
C PHE A 223 21.60 7.11 6.56
N ALA A 224 22.77 6.75 6.04
CA ALA A 224 23.82 6.10 6.82
C ALA A 224 24.33 7.00 7.94
N GLU A 225 24.48 8.30 7.68
CA GLU A 225 24.85 9.31 8.68
C GLU A 225 23.79 9.42 9.79
N GLN A 226 22.50 9.54 9.41
CA GLN A 226 21.41 9.62 10.38
C GLN A 226 21.26 8.35 11.24
N LEU A 227 21.59 7.19 10.67
CA LEU A 227 21.54 5.90 11.36
C LEU A 227 22.83 5.56 12.11
N ALA A 228 23.84 6.44 12.06
CA ALA A 228 25.17 6.23 12.64
C ALA A 228 25.82 4.90 12.20
N VAL A 229 25.69 4.55 10.92
CA VAL A 229 26.29 3.35 10.32
C VAL A 229 27.11 3.72 9.07
N HIS A 230 28.04 2.84 8.69
CA HIS A 230 28.77 3.05 7.45
C HIS A 230 27.87 2.76 6.23
N PRO A 231 27.91 3.58 5.13
CA PRO A 231 27.05 3.39 3.94
C PRO A 231 27.13 2.00 3.32
N ASN A 232 28.32 1.41 3.25
CA ASN A 232 28.50 0.05 2.73
C ASN A 232 27.83 -1.00 3.63
N HIS A 233 27.84 -0.78 4.96
CA HIS A 233 27.15 -1.66 5.90
C HIS A 233 25.64 -1.57 5.74
N LEU A 234 25.10 -0.35 5.65
CA LEU A 234 23.68 -0.11 5.38
C LEU A 234 23.25 -0.81 4.09
N ASN A 235 24.01 -0.61 3.01
CA ASN A 235 23.71 -1.24 1.72
C ASN A 235 23.76 -2.78 1.76
N LYS A 236 24.74 -3.35 2.47
CA LYS A 236 24.85 -4.81 2.65
C LYS A 236 23.65 -5.36 3.42
N VAL A 237 23.24 -4.67 4.50
CA VAL A 237 22.09 -5.04 5.33
C VAL A 237 20.81 -4.99 4.50
N LEU A 238 20.52 -3.86 3.86
CA LEU A 238 19.30 -3.68 3.08
C LEU A 238 19.22 -4.66 1.91
N LYS A 239 20.34 -4.87 1.19
CA LYS A 239 20.36 -5.85 0.10
C LYS A 239 20.14 -7.28 0.60
N GLY A 240 20.64 -7.62 1.79
CA GLY A 240 20.42 -8.94 2.40
C GLY A 240 19.01 -9.15 2.92
N THR A 241 18.32 -8.12 3.38
CA THR A 241 16.97 -8.20 3.97
C THR A 241 15.85 -7.96 2.97
N THR A 242 16.08 -7.09 1.96
CA THR A 242 15.03 -6.66 1.01
C THR A 242 15.29 -7.11 -0.44
N GLY A 243 16.50 -7.58 -0.74
CA GLY A 243 16.95 -7.85 -2.10
C GLY A 243 17.41 -6.61 -2.89
N ASN A 244 17.13 -5.40 -2.42
CA ASN A 244 17.40 -4.14 -3.09
C ASN A 244 18.54 -3.35 -2.41
N THR A 245 19.27 -2.58 -3.19
CA THR A 245 20.27 -1.63 -2.66
C THR A 245 19.58 -0.45 -1.99
N THR A 246 20.30 0.22 -1.07
CA THR A 246 19.81 1.45 -0.41
C THR A 246 19.34 2.48 -1.43
N THR A 247 20.11 2.70 -2.49
CA THR A 247 19.77 3.67 -3.55
C THR A 247 18.52 3.26 -4.33
N GLU A 248 18.33 1.98 -4.61
CA GLU A 248 17.13 1.48 -5.28
C GLU A 248 15.88 1.74 -4.43
N ILE A 249 15.91 1.44 -3.13
CA ILE A 249 14.77 1.67 -2.24
C ILE A 249 14.41 3.16 -2.17
N ILE A 250 15.41 4.04 -1.95
CA ILE A 250 15.19 5.49 -1.91
C ILE A 250 14.59 5.98 -3.23
N HIS A 251 15.18 5.59 -4.35
CA HIS A 251 14.73 6.03 -5.66
C HIS A 251 13.33 5.53 -6.01
N SER A 252 12.99 4.28 -5.68
CA SER A 252 11.63 3.76 -5.84
C SER A 252 10.63 4.62 -5.09
N ARG A 253 10.93 4.94 -3.83
CA ARG A 253 10.04 5.74 -3.00
C ARG A 253 9.85 7.17 -3.53
N ILE A 254 10.92 7.80 -4.03
CA ILE A 254 10.85 9.12 -4.68
C ILE A 254 9.98 9.07 -5.95
N VAL A 255 10.11 8.03 -6.78
CA VAL A 255 9.29 7.87 -7.99
C VAL A 255 7.82 7.66 -7.64
N GLU A 256 7.53 6.89 -6.59
CA GLU A 256 6.17 6.75 -6.07
C GLU A 256 5.55 8.08 -5.72
N GLU A 257 6.24 8.89 -4.92
CA GLU A 257 5.76 10.21 -4.56
C GLU A 257 5.61 11.12 -5.78
N ALA A 258 6.58 11.10 -6.70
CA ALA A 258 6.49 11.86 -7.96
C ALA A 258 5.22 11.51 -8.75
N LYS A 259 4.91 10.21 -8.90
CA LYS A 259 3.68 9.75 -9.58
C LYS A 259 2.42 10.26 -8.87
N LEU A 260 2.39 10.22 -7.53
CA LEU A 260 1.27 10.74 -6.74
C LEU A 260 1.07 12.24 -6.93
N LEU A 261 2.15 13.03 -6.84
CA LEU A 261 2.11 14.47 -7.03
C LEU A 261 1.71 14.86 -8.46
N LEU A 262 2.21 14.13 -9.46
CA LEU A 262 1.85 14.35 -10.87
C LEU A 262 0.37 14.10 -11.14
N ASN A 263 -0.23 13.13 -10.47
CA ASN A 263 -1.63 12.75 -10.66
C ASN A 263 -2.59 13.55 -9.78
N GLY A 264 -2.22 13.75 -8.52
CA GLY A 264 -3.11 14.25 -7.48
C GLY A 264 -3.04 15.76 -7.25
N THR A 265 -2.11 16.48 -7.90
CA THR A 265 -1.95 17.93 -7.71
C THR A 265 -1.90 18.70 -9.03
N ASP A 266 -2.21 19.99 -8.94
CA ASP A 266 -2.01 20.94 -10.04
C ASP A 266 -0.62 21.60 -10.03
N TRP A 267 0.30 21.12 -9.16
CA TRP A 267 1.66 21.67 -9.08
C TRP A 267 2.38 21.52 -10.41
N ASN A 268 3.12 22.54 -10.79
CA ASN A 268 3.94 22.45 -12.00
C ASN A 268 5.13 21.49 -11.81
N ILE A 269 5.77 21.12 -12.90
CA ILE A 269 6.88 20.13 -12.86
C ILE A 269 8.06 20.63 -12.03
N SER A 270 8.29 21.94 -11.98
CA SER A 270 9.37 22.54 -11.19
C SER A 270 9.06 22.43 -9.69
N GLU A 271 7.84 22.73 -9.28
CA GLU A 271 7.40 22.59 -7.88
C GLU A 271 7.55 21.16 -7.40
N ILE A 272 7.15 20.18 -8.22
CA ILE A 272 7.33 18.76 -7.91
C ILE A 272 8.81 18.40 -7.82
N ALA A 273 9.63 18.84 -8.78
CA ALA A 273 11.06 18.57 -8.76
C ALA A 273 11.73 19.12 -7.50
N PHE A 274 11.43 20.37 -7.12
CA PHE A 274 12.02 21.00 -5.96
C PHE A 274 11.54 20.38 -4.64
N SER A 275 10.24 20.03 -4.53
CA SER A 275 9.71 19.37 -3.35
C SER A 275 10.34 17.99 -3.13
N LEU A 276 10.64 17.26 -4.21
CA LEU A 276 11.36 15.99 -4.17
C LEU A 276 12.88 16.14 -4.03
N GLY A 277 13.37 17.36 -3.80
CA GLY A 277 14.75 17.65 -3.48
C GLY A 277 15.68 17.76 -4.70
N PHE A 278 15.18 17.83 -5.92
CA PHE A 278 16.00 18.10 -7.10
C PHE A 278 16.26 19.60 -7.24
N GLU A 279 17.49 19.97 -7.54
CA GLU A 279 17.89 21.37 -7.75
C GLU A 279 17.51 21.84 -9.16
N GLU A 280 17.50 20.92 -10.13
CA GLU A 280 17.19 21.21 -11.51
C GLU A 280 16.06 20.29 -12.03
N VAL A 281 15.11 20.90 -12.73
CA VAL A 281 13.97 20.19 -13.36
C VAL A 281 14.43 19.16 -14.38
N ALA A 282 15.54 19.42 -15.07
CA ALA A 282 16.12 18.51 -16.05
C ALA A 282 16.61 17.21 -15.39
N HIS A 283 17.24 17.31 -14.22
CA HIS A 283 17.68 16.14 -13.44
C HIS A 283 16.48 15.30 -12.98
N PHE A 284 15.44 15.95 -12.45
CA PHE A 284 14.20 15.26 -12.10
C PHE A 284 13.56 14.56 -13.32
N SER A 285 13.46 15.27 -14.44
CA SER A 285 12.82 14.71 -15.65
C SER A 285 13.56 13.48 -16.18
N ASN A 286 14.89 13.51 -16.19
CA ASN A 286 15.72 12.37 -16.59
C ASN A 286 15.62 11.20 -15.57
N PHE A 287 15.64 11.52 -14.28
CA PHE A 287 15.46 10.55 -13.21
C PHE A 287 14.13 9.82 -13.33
N PHE A 288 13.03 10.59 -13.49
CA PHE A 288 11.68 10.03 -13.61
C PHE A 288 11.53 9.21 -14.89
N LYS A 289 11.98 9.74 -16.04
CA LYS A 289 11.91 9.04 -17.33
C LYS A 289 12.63 7.70 -17.31
N LYS A 290 13.80 7.64 -16.68
CA LYS A 290 14.59 6.39 -16.55
C LYS A 290 13.85 5.29 -15.78
N ARG A 291 12.91 5.64 -14.90
CA ARG A 291 12.22 4.71 -13.99
C ARG A 291 10.74 4.49 -14.29
N ALA A 292 10.13 5.44 -14.99
CA ALA A 292 8.71 5.38 -15.36
C ALA A 292 8.52 5.21 -16.88
N ASP A 293 9.60 5.02 -17.64
CA ASP A 293 9.66 4.85 -19.11
C ASP A 293 9.01 5.99 -19.93
N GLN A 294 8.64 7.08 -19.26
CA GLN A 294 8.03 8.26 -19.86
C GLN A 294 8.36 9.54 -19.07
N SER A 295 8.28 10.69 -19.75
CA SER A 295 8.53 11.97 -19.08
C SER A 295 7.43 12.33 -18.09
N PRO A 296 7.71 13.17 -17.06
CA PRO A 296 6.70 13.63 -16.10
C PRO A 296 5.47 14.27 -16.79
N LEU A 297 5.67 15.08 -17.82
CA LEU A 297 4.57 15.69 -18.58
C LEU A 297 3.71 14.66 -19.30
N LYS A 298 4.34 13.66 -19.95
CA LYS A 298 3.61 12.60 -20.64
C LYS A 298 2.83 11.73 -19.63
N PHE A 299 3.44 11.45 -18.50
CA PHE A 299 2.78 10.71 -17.42
C PHE A 299 1.53 11.45 -16.92
N ARG A 300 1.63 12.76 -16.65
CA ARG A 300 0.50 13.60 -16.23
C ARG A 300 -0.62 13.65 -17.26
N SER A 301 -0.28 13.82 -18.55
CA SER A 301 -1.28 13.92 -19.61
C SER A 301 -2.03 12.61 -19.88
N ALA A 302 -1.38 11.45 -19.67
CA ALA A 302 -2.02 10.15 -19.83
C ALA A 302 -3.09 9.86 -18.75
N VAL A 303 -3.07 10.57 -17.64
CA VAL A 303 -4.01 10.40 -16.51
C VAL A 303 -5.17 11.38 -16.53
N LYS A 304 -5.03 12.51 -17.25
CA LYS A 304 -6.10 13.54 -17.34
C LYS A 304 -7.12 13.27 -18.46
N ILE A 305 -7.05 12.10 -19.14
CA ILE A 305 -8.03 11.62 -20.11
C ILE A 305 -8.92 10.58 -19.40
#